data_0e4b4b2e0a0aa01722ca997fe4b3e79f
#
_entry.id   0e4b4b2e0a0aa01722ca997fe4b3e79f
#
_cell.length_a   1.000
_cell.length_b   1.000
_cell.length_c   1.000
_cell.angle_alpha   90.00
_cell.angle_beta   90.00
_cell.angle_gamma   90.00
#
_symmetry.space_group_name_H-M   'P 1'
#
loop_
_entity.id
_entity.type
_entity.pdbx_description
1 polymer ?
#
loop_
_entity_poly.entity_id
_entity_poly.type
_entity_poly.pdbx_seq_one_letter_code
_entity_poly.pdbx_strand_id
1 'polypeptide(L)'
;MVSFEGEETMMTKAKTVHRVKVTLRQVKPPVWRRIEVPSEIKLSDLANVLEAAMGWFGGHLHAFEADGVLYETPDGESFGFHRPSDERKVRLGEVVPEVKSKMRWDYDFGDGWEHNVVVEAIEPARTDVTYPVCLTGKGACPPEDCGGPWGYSNLLAALGDPTHEEHEELTEWVGEDFDPADFDADRTTQRMRSARPLKGW
;
A
#
# COMPACT_ATOMS: atom_id res chain seq x y z
N MET A 1 45.10 26.51 31.92
CA MET A 1 44.64 26.24 30.54
C MET A 1 43.68 25.08 30.64
N VAL A 2 42.39 25.39 30.69
CA VAL A 2 41.31 24.37 30.86
C VAL A 2 40.66 24.19 29.51
N SER A 3 40.87 22.99 28.94
CA SER A 3 40.25 22.59 27.65
C SER A 3 38.80 22.24 27.90
N PHE A 4 37.90 23.00 27.32
CA PHE A 4 36.48 22.63 27.20
C PHE A 4 36.35 21.67 26.00
N GLU A 5 36.26 20.37 26.28
CA GLU A 5 35.78 19.41 25.30
C GLU A 5 34.24 19.60 25.16
N GLY A 6 33.83 20.15 24.01
CA GLY A 6 32.42 20.25 23.65
C GLY A 6 31.91 18.86 23.34
N GLU A 7 31.01 18.34 24.18
CA GLU A 7 30.13 17.21 23.83
C GLU A 7 29.23 17.66 22.69
N GLU A 8 29.54 17.28 21.46
CA GLU A 8 28.56 17.28 20.36
C GLU A 8 27.48 16.24 20.71
N THR A 9 26.41 16.70 21.31
CA THR A 9 25.17 15.91 21.46
C THR A 9 24.63 15.63 20.06
N MET A 10 24.87 14.44 19.53
CA MET A 10 24.22 13.95 18.33
C MET A 10 22.70 13.91 18.61
N MET A 11 21.98 14.93 18.16
CA MET A 11 20.54 14.92 18.16
C MET A 11 20.06 13.81 17.24
N THR A 12 19.67 12.68 17.81
CA THR A 12 18.99 11.63 17.06
C THR A 12 17.69 12.22 16.47
N LYS A 13 17.60 12.29 15.14
CA LYS A 13 16.40 12.75 14.44
C LYS A 13 15.20 11.95 14.96
N ALA A 14 14.21 12.64 15.49
CA ALA A 14 12.98 11.98 15.99
C ALA A 14 12.35 11.13 14.88
N LYS A 15 12.01 9.89 15.21
CA LYS A 15 11.28 9.01 14.29
C LYS A 15 9.93 9.62 13.96
N THR A 16 9.58 9.65 12.67
CA THR A 16 8.30 10.15 12.18
C THR A 16 7.53 9.05 11.45
N VAL A 17 6.23 9.24 11.37
CA VAL A 17 5.31 8.37 10.61
C VAL A 17 4.54 9.19 9.59
N HIS A 18 4.31 8.57 8.44
CA HIS A 18 3.40 9.07 7.42
C HIS A 18 2.04 8.43 7.63
N ARG A 19 1.00 9.26 7.77
CA ARG A 19 -0.39 8.83 7.60
C ARG A 19 -0.74 8.98 6.14
N VAL A 20 -1.00 7.86 5.48
CA VAL A 20 -1.35 7.84 4.06
C VAL A 20 -2.75 7.27 3.86
N LYS A 21 -3.47 7.84 2.90
CA LYS A 21 -4.69 7.26 2.36
C LYS A 21 -4.38 6.61 1.03
N VAL A 22 -4.61 5.31 0.96
CA VAL A 22 -4.49 4.48 -0.25
C VAL A 22 -5.88 4.22 -0.79
N THR A 23 -6.14 4.61 -2.03
CA THR A 23 -7.46 4.45 -2.67
C THR A 23 -7.31 3.71 -3.97
N LEU A 24 -7.99 2.58 -4.10
CA LEU A 24 -8.06 1.81 -5.34
C LEU A 24 -8.87 2.59 -6.37
N ARG A 25 -8.31 2.74 -7.57
CA ARG A 25 -8.93 3.51 -8.65
C ARG A 25 -9.91 2.63 -9.45
N GLN A 26 -10.81 3.31 -10.13
CA GLN A 26 -11.73 2.72 -11.11
C GLN A 26 -12.72 1.68 -10.55
N VAL A 27 -12.84 1.50 -9.23
CA VAL A 27 -13.79 0.58 -8.61
C VAL A 27 -14.92 1.32 -7.88
N LYS A 28 -16.11 0.71 -7.87
CA LYS A 28 -17.28 1.15 -7.13
C LYS A 28 -17.98 -0.07 -6.53
N PRO A 29 -18.38 -0.01 -5.24
CA PRO A 29 -18.14 1.04 -4.25
C PRO A 29 -16.63 1.26 -3.99
N PRO A 30 -16.23 2.45 -3.46
CA PRO A 30 -14.82 2.76 -3.28
C PRO A 30 -14.17 1.85 -2.24
N VAL A 31 -12.99 1.33 -2.59
CA VAL A 31 -12.11 0.55 -1.71
C VAL A 31 -10.91 1.43 -1.34
N TRP A 32 -10.67 1.60 -0.04
CA TRP A 32 -9.54 2.41 0.44
C TRP A 32 -9.10 2.04 1.85
N ARG A 33 -7.86 2.39 2.19
CA ARG A 33 -7.25 2.22 3.51
C ARG A 33 -6.60 3.53 3.96
N ARG A 34 -6.67 3.83 5.26
CA ARG A 34 -5.87 4.87 5.91
C ARG A 34 -4.93 4.18 6.87
N ILE A 35 -3.65 4.28 6.61
CA ILE A 35 -2.61 3.58 7.37
C ILE A 35 -1.55 4.57 7.87
N GLU A 36 -0.89 4.20 8.96
CA GLU A 36 0.34 4.85 9.42
C GLU A 36 1.52 3.90 9.25
N VAL A 37 2.56 4.41 8.61
CA VAL A 37 3.81 3.70 8.37
C VAL A 37 5.00 4.58 8.74
N PRO A 38 6.17 3.99 9.11
CA PRO A 38 7.37 4.76 9.35
C PRO A 38 7.77 5.60 8.14
N SER A 39 8.18 6.87 8.34
CA SER A 39 8.66 7.73 7.25
C SER A 39 9.90 7.17 6.57
N GLU A 40 10.71 6.41 7.30
CA GLU A 40 11.95 5.77 6.85
C GLU A 40 11.72 4.39 6.19
N ILE A 41 10.47 3.96 5.99
CA ILE A 41 10.15 2.70 5.30
C ILE A 41 10.66 2.77 3.85
N LYS A 42 11.34 1.72 3.38
CA LYS A 42 11.72 1.60 1.97
C LYS A 42 10.47 1.37 1.12
N LEU A 43 10.48 1.84 -0.13
CA LEU A 43 9.32 1.62 -1.01
C LEU A 43 9.05 0.13 -1.23
N SER A 44 10.09 -0.72 -1.34
CA SER A 44 9.93 -2.18 -1.43
C SER A 44 9.23 -2.81 -0.20
N ASP A 45 9.48 -2.29 1.00
CA ASP A 45 8.81 -2.75 2.20
C ASP A 45 7.39 -2.16 2.29
N LEU A 46 7.21 -0.93 1.79
CA LEU A 46 5.90 -0.30 1.68
C LEU A 46 4.98 -1.08 0.73
N ALA A 47 5.48 -1.57 -0.41
CA ALA A 47 4.71 -2.41 -1.32
C ALA A 47 4.09 -3.62 -0.60
N ASN A 48 4.91 -4.37 0.16
CA ASN A 48 4.41 -5.51 0.95
C ASN A 48 3.33 -5.08 1.98
N VAL A 49 3.49 -3.89 2.59
CA VAL A 49 2.50 -3.34 3.53
C VAL A 49 1.20 -2.98 2.79
N LEU A 50 1.29 -2.40 1.60
CA LEU A 50 0.12 -2.02 0.79
C LEU A 50 -0.65 -3.25 0.29
N GLU A 51 0.04 -4.26 -0.24
CA GLU A 51 -0.53 -5.55 -0.61
C GLU A 51 -1.32 -6.16 0.55
N ALA A 52 -0.68 -6.27 1.71
CA ALA A 52 -1.32 -6.79 2.93
C ALA A 52 -2.47 -5.91 3.44
N ALA A 53 -2.37 -4.57 3.30
CA ALA A 53 -3.42 -3.64 3.67
C ALA A 53 -4.65 -3.78 2.78
N MET A 54 -4.44 -4.00 1.50
CA MET A 54 -5.50 -4.30 0.55
C MET A 54 -6.10 -5.69 0.82
N GLY A 55 -5.30 -6.70 1.10
CA GLY A 55 -5.71 -8.08 1.37
C GLY A 55 -5.18 -9.08 0.36
N TRP A 56 -4.29 -8.65 -0.51
CA TRP A 56 -3.61 -9.47 -1.48
C TRP A 56 -2.47 -10.27 -0.85
N PHE A 57 -2.08 -11.36 -1.50
CA PHE A 57 -1.08 -12.30 -0.99
C PHE A 57 0.34 -12.00 -1.48
N GLY A 58 0.49 -11.05 -2.41
CA GLY A 58 1.73 -10.77 -3.12
C GLY A 58 2.02 -11.80 -4.22
N GLY A 59 3.04 -11.52 -5.02
CA GLY A 59 3.47 -12.42 -6.08
C GLY A 59 3.37 -11.79 -7.47
N HIS A 60 2.68 -10.66 -7.60
CA HIS A 60 2.65 -9.88 -8.81
C HIS A 60 3.67 -8.72 -8.78
N LEU A 61 4.01 -8.24 -9.97
CA LEU A 61 4.88 -7.08 -10.13
C LEU A 61 4.13 -5.81 -9.73
N HIS A 62 4.91 -4.82 -9.25
CA HIS A 62 4.38 -3.52 -8.88
C HIS A 62 5.36 -2.40 -9.23
N ALA A 63 4.84 -1.18 -9.24
CA ALA A 63 5.63 0.03 -9.42
C ALA A 63 5.06 1.18 -8.61
N PHE A 64 5.93 2.11 -8.20
CA PHE A 64 5.51 3.42 -7.69
C PHE A 64 5.88 4.50 -8.70
N GLU A 65 5.06 5.55 -8.78
CA GLU A 65 5.35 6.75 -9.55
C GLU A 65 5.06 7.99 -8.71
N ALA A 66 6.04 8.87 -8.61
CA ALA A 66 5.90 10.18 -7.97
C ALA A 66 6.72 11.22 -8.74
N ASP A 67 6.12 12.37 -9.01
CA ASP A 67 6.75 13.50 -9.71
C ASP A 67 7.46 13.11 -11.03
N GLY A 68 6.89 12.14 -11.76
CA GLY A 68 7.41 11.63 -13.03
C GLY A 68 8.61 10.67 -12.89
N VAL A 69 8.95 10.26 -11.67
CA VAL A 69 9.96 9.24 -11.38
C VAL A 69 9.29 7.91 -11.12
N LEU A 70 9.72 6.88 -11.82
CA LEU A 70 9.29 5.49 -11.63
C LEU A 70 10.24 4.77 -10.68
N TYR A 71 9.68 4.01 -9.74
CA TYR A 71 10.40 3.20 -8.75
C TYR A 71 9.94 1.75 -8.84
N GLU A 72 10.89 0.85 -9.07
CA GLU A 72 10.63 -0.60 -9.24
C GLU A 72 11.77 -1.40 -8.61
N THR A 73 11.55 -2.69 -8.40
CA THR A 73 12.66 -3.63 -8.18
C THR A 73 13.36 -3.88 -9.51
N PRO A 74 14.68 -3.58 -9.65
CA PRO A 74 15.41 -3.86 -10.87
C PRO A 74 15.47 -5.37 -11.13
N ASP A 75 14.95 -5.80 -12.27
CA ASP A 75 15.00 -7.18 -12.77
C ASP A 75 16.23 -7.51 -13.63
N GLY A 76 17.10 -6.50 -13.84
CA GLY A 76 18.32 -6.62 -14.63
C GLY A 76 18.12 -6.48 -16.15
N GLU A 77 16.91 -6.47 -16.66
CA GLU A 77 16.57 -6.37 -18.10
C GLU A 77 15.79 -5.09 -18.44
N SER A 78 16.19 -3.96 -17.88
CA SER A 78 15.53 -2.69 -18.20
C SER A 78 15.80 -2.28 -19.66
N PHE A 79 14.92 -2.64 -20.56
CA PHE A 79 14.90 -2.24 -21.97
C PHE A 79 14.16 -0.90 -22.11
N GLY A 80 14.85 0.23 -21.92
CA GLY A 80 14.21 1.53 -22.15
C GLY A 80 15.11 2.72 -21.87
N PHE A 81 14.73 3.89 -22.42
CA PHE A 81 15.44 5.16 -22.22
C PHE A 81 15.30 5.72 -20.81
N HIS A 82 14.34 5.22 -20.01
CA HIS A 82 14.12 5.57 -18.62
C HIS A 82 14.43 4.37 -17.73
N ARG A 83 15.52 4.45 -16.96
CA ARG A 83 15.81 3.46 -15.93
C ARG A 83 15.00 3.83 -14.68
N PRO A 84 14.15 2.92 -14.17
CA PRO A 84 13.48 3.15 -12.90
C PRO A 84 14.49 3.28 -11.76
N SER A 85 14.14 4.03 -10.74
CA SER A 85 14.91 4.09 -9.50
C SER A 85 14.67 2.80 -8.70
N ASP A 86 15.73 2.27 -8.09
CA ASP A 86 15.65 1.06 -7.27
C ASP A 86 14.89 1.35 -5.96
N GLU A 87 13.65 0.88 -5.87
CA GLU A 87 12.74 1.06 -4.73
C GLU A 87 13.30 0.52 -3.39
N ARG A 88 14.26 -0.41 -3.44
CA ARG A 88 14.94 -0.97 -2.26
C ARG A 88 15.91 0.00 -1.61
N LYS A 89 16.25 1.11 -2.30
CA LYS A 89 17.21 2.12 -1.85
C LYS A 89 16.57 3.43 -1.44
N VAL A 90 15.28 3.63 -1.75
CA VAL A 90 14.56 4.88 -1.56
C VAL A 90 13.53 4.75 -0.45
N ARG A 91 13.36 5.79 0.36
CA ARG A 91 12.42 5.82 1.49
C ARG A 91 11.19 6.66 1.17
N LEU A 92 10.06 6.29 1.79
CA LEU A 92 8.79 7.01 1.64
C LEU A 92 8.93 8.52 1.89
N GLY A 93 9.57 8.91 2.99
CA GLY A 93 9.75 10.33 3.33
C GLY A 93 10.68 11.11 2.39
N GLU A 94 11.45 10.43 1.53
CA GLU A 94 12.23 11.07 0.46
C GLU A 94 11.39 11.32 -0.78
N VAL A 95 10.44 10.43 -1.07
CA VAL A 95 9.58 10.49 -2.26
C VAL A 95 8.37 11.40 -2.06
N VAL A 96 7.75 11.35 -0.88
CA VAL A 96 6.57 12.15 -0.55
C VAL A 96 6.79 12.91 0.77
N PRO A 97 7.69 13.92 0.77
CA PRO A 97 8.21 14.57 1.98
C PRO A 97 7.21 15.48 2.70
N GLU A 98 6.07 15.80 2.08
CA GLU A 98 5.14 16.80 2.58
C GLU A 98 3.70 16.29 2.67
N VAL A 99 2.93 16.88 3.56
CA VAL A 99 1.47 16.67 3.60
C VAL A 99 0.85 17.12 2.29
N LYS A 100 -0.06 16.31 1.75
CA LYS A 100 -0.70 16.40 0.43
C LYS A 100 0.17 15.95 -0.74
N SER A 101 1.43 15.55 -0.54
CA SER A 101 2.18 14.84 -1.57
C SER A 101 1.43 13.58 -1.98
N LYS A 102 1.62 13.21 -3.24
CA LYS A 102 0.90 12.08 -3.87
C LYS A 102 1.89 11.20 -4.60
N MET A 103 1.61 9.91 -4.60
CA MET A 103 2.22 8.95 -5.50
C MET A 103 1.17 7.97 -6.02
N ARG A 104 1.44 7.36 -7.17
CA ARG A 104 0.69 6.22 -7.69
C ARG A 104 1.40 4.95 -7.27
N TRP A 105 0.63 3.92 -6.97
CA TRP A 105 1.10 2.56 -6.81
C TRP A 105 0.29 1.65 -7.73
N ASP A 106 0.98 1.01 -8.65
CA ASP A 106 0.43 0.06 -9.59
C ASP A 106 0.82 -1.35 -9.11
N TYR A 107 -0.14 -2.24 -9.06
CA TYR A 107 0.03 -3.63 -8.63
C TYR A 107 -0.62 -4.55 -9.65
N ASP A 108 0.04 -5.66 -9.95
CA ASP A 108 -0.36 -6.61 -10.97
C ASP A 108 -0.60 -5.96 -12.33
N PHE A 109 0.43 -5.92 -13.17
CA PHE A 109 0.34 -5.29 -14.50
C PHE A 109 -0.60 -6.03 -15.46
N GLY A 110 -0.99 -7.29 -15.15
CA GLY A 110 -1.99 -8.05 -15.88
C GLY A 110 -3.40 -7.54 -15.61
N ASP A 111 -3.78 -7.42 -14.34
CA ASP A 111 -5.08 -6.89 -13.89
C ASP A 111 -5.11 -5.35 -13.89
N GLY A 112 -3.96 -4.71 -13.78
CA GLY A 112 -3.83 -3.25 -13.88
C GLY A 112 -4.42 -2.50 -12.67
N TRP A 113 -4.18 -2.98 -11.46
CA TRP A 113 -4.65 -2.32 -10.23
C TRP A 113 -3.87 -1.04 -9.95
N GLU A 114 -4.49 0.11 -10.15
CA GLU A 114 -3.93 1.42 -9.87
C GLU A 114 -4.43 1.99 -8.54
N HIS A 115 -3.52 2.58 -7.75
CA HIS A 115 -3.87 3.19 -6.47
C HIS A 115 -3.36 4.63 -6.39
N ASN A 116 -4.18 5.50 -5.82
CA ASN A 116 -3.73 6.82 -5.36
C ASN A 116 -3.29 6.71 -3.90
N VAL A 117 -2.05 7.08 -3.62
CA VAL A 117 -1.50 7.19 -2.27
C VAL A 117 -1.28 8.66 -1.96
N VAL A 118 -1.96 9.17 -0.93
CA VAL A 118 -1.94 10.59 -0.54
C VAL A 118 -1.47 10.72 0.89
N VAL A 119 -0.47 11.55 1.16
CA VAL A 119 0.00 11.87 2.51
C VAL A 119 -1.01 12.81 3.19
N GLU A 120 -1.66 12.35 4.25
CA GLU A 120 -2.61 13.15 5.02
C GLU A 120 -1.97 13.85 6.23
N ALA A 121 -0.93 13.24 6.83
CA ALA A 121 -0.16 13.81 7.94
C ALA A 121 1.24 13.20 8.01
N ILE A 122 2.17 13.95 8.60
CA ILE A 122 3.51 13.48 9.01
C ILE A 122 3.68 13.88 10.47
N GLU A 123 3.78 12.91 11.37
CA GLU A 123 3.75 13.13 12.81
C GLU A 123 4.89 12.40 13.51
N PRO A 124 5.31 12.82 14.71
CA PRO A 124 6.23 12.05 15.52
C PRO A 124 5.66 10.65 15.81
N ALA A 125 6.50 9.62 15.70
CA ALA A 125 6.10 8.27 16.02
C ALA A 125 5.72 8.16 17.51
N ARG A 126 4.60 7.51 17.80
CA ARG A 126 4.17 7.21 19.17
C ARG A 126 4.92 6.01 19.70
N THR A 127 5.38 6.07 20.94
CA THR A 127 6.19 5.02 21.57
C THR A 127 5.36 3.81 22.03
N ASP A 128 4.06 3.98 22.16
CA ASP A 128 3.09 2.95 22.55
C ASP A 128 2.47 2.22 21.34
N VAL A 129 2.86 2.58 20.12
CA VAL A 129 2.32 2.01 18.87
C VAL A 129 3.38 1.24 18.11
N THR A 130 3.04 0.01 17.72
CA THR A 130 3.83 -0.79 16.76
C THR A 130 3.30 -0.53 15.36
N TYR A 131 4.15 0.02 14.49
CA TYR A 131 3.83 0.26 13.08
C TYR A 131 4.20 -0.94 12.19
N PRO A 132 3.51 -1.15 11.05
CA PRO A 132 2.40 -0.35 10.52
C PRO A 132 1.09 -0.54 11.29
N VAL A 133 0.16 0.43 11.16
CA VAL A 133 -1.18 0.34 11.71
C VAL A 133 -2.22 0.86 10.70
N CYS A 134 -3.33 0.14 10.57
CA CYS A 134 -4.49 0.60 9.81
C CYS A 134 -5.44 1.33 10.76
N LEU A 135 -5.75 2.58 10.46
CA LEU A 135 -6.62 3.41 11.27
C LEU A 135 -8.09 3.21 10.91
N THR A 136 -8.38 3.10 9.62
CA THR A 136 -9.73 2.93 9.08
C THR A 136 -9.67 2.62 7.58
N GLY A 137 -10.78 2.18 7.00
CA GLY A 137 -10.90 1.89 5.58
C GLY A 137 -12.34 1.64 5.18
N LYS A 138 -12.53 1.16 3.95
CA LYS A 138 -13.84 0.78 3.43
C LYS A 138 -13.69 -0.24 2.32
N GLY A 139 -14.59 -1.22 2.30
CA GLY A 139 -14.76 -2.23 1.28
C GLY A 139 -13.72 -3.34 1.33
N ALA A 140 -14.12 -4.53 0.97
CA ALA A 140 -13.22 -5.65 0.74
C ALA A 140 -12.30 -5.35 -0.45
N CYS A 141 -11.10 -5.93 -0.41
CA CYS A 141 -10.23 -5.92 -1.58
C CYS A 141 -10.84 -6.80 -2.67
N PRO A 142 -10.75 -6.42 -3.96
CA PRO A 142 -11.03 -7.35 -5.04
C PRO A 142 -10.21 -8.64 -4.89
N PRO A 143 -10.78 -9.81 -5.20
CA PRO A 143 -10.00 -11.05 -5.25
C PRO A 143 -8.84 -10.94 -6.23
N GLU A 144 -7.74 -11.67 -5.97
CA GLU A 144 -6.65 -11.81 -6.94
C GLU A 144 -7.17 -12.42 -8.25
N ASP A 145 -6.57 -12.06 -9.37
CA ASP A 145 -6.87 -12.60 -10.71
C ASP A 145 -8.34 -12.49 -11.16
N CYS A 146 -9.09 -11.52 -10.61
CA CYS A 146 -10.49 -11.33 -11.00
C CYS A 146 -10.67 -10.54 -12.31
N GLY A 147 -9.60 -10.20 -13.02
CA GLY A 147 -9.63 -9.48 -14.30
C GLY A 147 -9.67 -7.96 -14.16
N GLY A 148 -9.06 -7.44 -13.11
CA GLY A 148 -8.92 -6.01 -12.87
C GLY A 148 -10.22 -5.29 -12.57
N PRO A 149 -10.27 -3.94 -12.74
CA PRO A 149 -11.47 -3.14 -12.42
C PRO A 149 -12.72 -3.58 -13.19
N TRP A 150 -12.56 -4.06 -14.41
CA TRP A 150 -13.68 -4.55 -15.23
C TRP A 150 -14.21 -5.90 -14.74
N GLY A 151 -13.31 -6.87 -14.52
CA GLY A 151 -13.69 -8.17 -13.97
C GLY A 151 -14.32 -8.04 -12.58
N TYR A 152 -13.77 -7.17 -11.72
CA TYR A 152 -14.36 -6.90 -10.42
C TYR A 152 -15.76 -6.26 -10.53
N SER A 153 -15.97 -5.35 -11.49
CA SER A 153 -17.30 -4.76 -11.72
C SER A 153 -18.29 -5.83 -12.18
N ASN A 154 -17.89 -6.76 -13.04
CA ASN A 154 -18.70 -7.88 -13.47
C ASN A 154 -19.02 -8.84 -12.32
N LEU A 155 -18.00 -9.18 -11.51
CA LEU A 155 -18.18 -10.00 -10.30
C LEU A 155 -19.24 -9.40 -9.37
N LEU A 156 -19.16 -8.10 -9.08
CA LEU A 156 -20.13 -7.45 -8.22
C LEU A 156 -21.55 -7.42 -8.82
N ALA A 157 -21.66 -7.27 -10.14
CA ALA A 157 -22.94 -7.32 -10.84
C ALA A 157 -23.55 -8.72 -10.75
N ALA A 158 -22.73 -9.76 -11.00
CA ALA A 158 -23.17 -11.14 -10.92
C ALA A 158 -23.57 -11.56 -9.50
N LEU A 159 -22.81 -11.18 -8.48
CA LEU A 159 -23.16 -11.47 -7.08
C LEU A 159 -24.46 -10.75 -6.64
N GLY A 160 -24.75 -9.57 -7.20
CA GLY A 160 -25.91 -8.76 -6.85
C GLY A 160 -27.20 -9.17 -7.57
N ASP A 161 -27.13 -10.00 -8.61
CA ASP A 161 -28.30 -10.39 -9.41
C ASP A 161 -28.33 -11.92 -9.63
N PRO A 162 -29.21 -12.66 -8.92
CA PRO A 162 -29.36 -14.10 -9.11
C PRO A 162 -29.79 -14.54 -10.51
N THR A 163 -30.20 -13.61 -11.37
CA THR A 163 -30.55 -13.89 -12.76
C THR A 163 -29.44 -13.63 -13.75
N HIS A 164 -28.27 -13.14 -13.26
CA HIS A 164 -27.08 -12.92 -14.09
C HIS A 164 -26.56 -14.26 -14.64
N GLU A 165 -26.16 -14.28 -15.90
CA GLU A 165 -25.72 -15.52 -16.58
C GLU A 165 -24.52 -16.21 -15.90
N GLU A 166 -23.64 -15.42 -15.24
CA GLU A 166 -22.45 -15.91 -14.53
C GLU A 166 -22.65 -15.99 -13.01
N HIS A 167 -23.88 -15.81 -12.48
CA HIS A 167 -24.14 -15.73 -11.04
C HIS A 167 -23.62 -16.96 -10.28
N GLU A 168 -24.00 -18.15 -10.73
CA GLU A 168 -23.60 -19.40 -10.06
C GLU A 168 -22.10 -19.61 -10.13
N GLU A 169 -21.49 -19.43 -11.30
CA GLU A 169 -20.05 -19.62 -11.53
C GLU A 169 -19.21 -18.67 -10.69
N LEU A 170 -19.53 -17.37 -10.71
CA LEU A 170 -18.76 -16.35 -9.99
C LEU A 170 -18.97 -16.42 -8.47
N THR A 171 -20.16 -16.85 -8.02
CA THR A 171 -20.43 -17.09 -6.59
C THR A 171 -19.60 -18.28 -6.08
N GLU A 172 -19.54 -19.38 -6.84
CA GLU A 172 -18.71 -20.53 -6.50
C GLU A 172 -17.21 -20.18 -6.52
N TRP A 173 -16.78 -19.42 -7.54
CA TRP A 173 -15.37 -19.01 -7.69
C TRP A 173 -14.88 -18.14 -6.54
N VAL A 174 -15.65 -17.13 -6.12
CA VAL A 174 -15.23 -16.20 -5.07
C VAL A 174 -15.45 -16.76 -3.67
N GLY A 175 -16.37 -17.72 -3.53
CA GLY A 175 -16.81 -18.28 -2.26
C GLY A 175 -18.02 -17.53 -1.66
N GLU A 176 -18.90 -18.28 -1.00
CA GLU A 176 -20.15 -17.76 -0.40
C GLU A 176 -19.91 -16.70 0.69
N ASP A 177 -18.74 -16.68 1.30
CA ASP A 177 -18.38 -15.77 2.40
C ASP A 177 -17.85 -14.40 1.91
N PHE A 178 -17.71 -14.18 0.60
CA PHE A 178 -17.22 -12.91 0.08
C PHE A 178 -18.25 -11.80 0.22
N ASP A 179 -17.96 -10.84 1.11
CA ASP A 179 -18.74 -9.60 1.25
C ASP A 179 -17.93 -8.39 0.75
N PRO A 180 -18.35 -7.76 -0.38
CA PRO A 180 -17.68 -6.56 -0.90
C PRO A 180 -17.67 -5.37 0.06
N ALA A 181 -18.52 -5.37 1.08
CA ALA A 181 -18.55 -4.31 2.09
C ALA A 181 -17.66 -4.60 3.30
N ASP A 182 -17.11 -5.81 3.43
CA ASP A 182 -16.31 -6.22 4.58
C ASP A 182 -15.03 -5.39 4.71
N PHE A 183 -14.80 -4.89 5.91
CA PHE A 183 -13.55 -4.23 6.29
C PHE A 183 -13.39 -4.25 7.81
N ASP A 184 -12.17 -4.64 8.26
CA ASP A 184 -11.78 -4.63 9.66
C ASP A 184 -10.36 -4.06 9.79
N ALA A 185 -10.20 -2.99 10.60
CA ALA A 185 -8.94 -2.28 10.75
C ALA A 185 -7.90 -3.10 11.55
N ASP A 186 -8.34 -3.85 12.56
CA ASP A 186 -7.44 -4.65 13.40
C ASP A 186 -6.91 -5.85 12.62
N ARG A 187 -7.79 -6.55 11.89
CA ARG A 187 -7.42 -7.63 10.99
C ARG A 187 -6.46 -7.14 9.90
N THR A 188 -6.70 -5.97 9.33
CA THR A 188 -5.81 -5.34 8.34
C THR A 188 -4.46 -5.00 8.96
N THR A 189 -4.42 -4.45 10.18
CA THR A 189 -3.18 -4.18 10.92
C THR A 189 -2.37 -5.46 11.15
N GLN A 190 -3.03 -6.54 11.54
CA GLN A 190 -2.37 -7.84 11.75
C GLN A 190 -1.75 -8.37 10.46
N ARG A 191 -2.46 -8.30 9.33
CA ARG A 191 -1.92 -8.70 8.01
C ARG A 191 -0.68 -7.89 7.64
N MET A 192 -0.75 -6.57 7.73
CA MET A 192 0.39 -5.68 7.42
C MET A 192 1.64 -6.00 8.27
N ARG A 193 1.45 -6.32 9.56
CA ARG A 193 2.56 -6.67 10.46
C ARG A 193 3.15 -8.05 10.18
N SER A 194 2.33 -8.97 9.67
CA SER A 194 2.73 -10.35 9.34
C SER A 194 3.43 -10.45 7.98
N ALA A 195 3.12 -9.57 7.03
CA ALA A 195 3.64 -9.62 5.68
C ALA A 195 5.17 -9.50 5.62
N ARG A 196 5.77 -8.56 6.37
CA ARG A 196 7.20 -8.50 6.72
C ARG A 196 7.41 -7.63 7.96
N PRO A 197 7.98 -8.17 9.05
CA PRO A 197 8.32 -7.37 10.22
C PRO A 197 9.33 -6.26 9.84
N LEU A 198 8.97 -5.01 10.06
CA LEU A 198 9.85 -3.87 9.84
C LEU A 198 10.94 -3.89 10.91
N LYS A 199 12.18 -4.22 10.53
CA LYS A 199 13.29 -4.31 11.47
C LYS A 199 13.61 -2.95 12.07
N GLY A 200 13.64 -2.89 13.40
CA GLY A 200 14.07 -1.69 14.14
C GLY A 200 12.97 -0.64 14.39
N TRP A 201 11.70 -1.04 14.30
CA TRP A 201 10.53 -0.20 14.61
C TRP A 201 9.66 -0.85 15.70
#